data_fefc5ec38a7673777bf177cf2e7a21f0
#
_entry.id   fefc5ec38a7673777bf177cf2e7a21f0
#
_cell.length_a   1.000
_cell.length_b   1.000
_cell.length_c   1.000
_cell.angle_alpha   90.00
_cell.angle_beta   90.00
_cell.angle_gamma   90.00
#
_symmetry.space_group_name_H-M   'P 1'
#
loop_
_entity.id
_entity.type
_entity.pdbx_description
1 polymer ?
#
loop_
_entity_poly.entity_id
_entity_poly.type
_entity_poly.pdbx_seq_one_letter_code
_entity_poly.pdbx_strand_id
1 'polypeptide(L)'
;PLYVVDGVVGVDPDQIDPNIVQSIDILKDATSSSIYGARGANGVVVITTKEGKKNTTNISYNTVLSAGTLARKVDVLNAEEALDVFKRAYEAQPGRIAPHLDPSNMFNPDGTPKYDTDWQDAVTRTAFSHQHSLSFSGGSDKLTAVANVSYKDNQGIMLETYKRQLNAFINVGWDLIEWFHL
;
A
#
# COMPACT_ATOMS: atom_id res chain seq x y z
N PRO A 1 12.91 9.79 6.57
CA PRO A 1 14.25 9.19 6.55
C PRO A 1 14.73 8.97 5.12
N LEU A 2 16.03 8.88 4.93
CA LEU A 2 16.66 8.49 3.68
C LEU A 2 16.75 6.96 3.64
N TYR A 3 16.34 6.34 2.54
CA TYR A 3 16.48 4.90 2.35
C TYR A 3 17.71 4.58 1.50
N VAL A 4 18.46 3.60 1.95
CA VAL A 4 19.66 3.10 1.26
C VAL A 4 19.53 1.59 1.15
N VAL A 5 19.60 1.05 -0.04
CA VAL A 5 19.47 -0.40 -0.30
C VAL A 5 20.76 -0.87 -0.97
N ASP A 6 21.48 -1.76 -0.31
CA ASP A 6 22.79 -2.28 -0.75
C ASP A 6 23.74 -1.15 -1.23
N GLY A 7 23.76 -0.04 -0.48
CA GLY A 7 24.57 1.13 -0.80
C GLY A 7 23.94 2.11 -1.80
N VAL A 8 22.85 1.76 -2.47
CA VAL A 8 22.14 2.67 -3.40
C VAL A 8 21.22 3.59 -2.63
N VAL A 9 21.42 4.89 -2.78
CA VAL A 9 20.74 5.94 -2.02
C VAL A 9 19.47 6.40 -2.72
N GLY A 10 18.37 6.54 -1.95
CA GLY A 10 17.12 7.11 -2.45
C GLY A 10 16.19 6.10 -3.13
N VAL A 11 16.38 4.83 -2.87
CA VAL A 11 15.47 3.77 -3.33
C VAL A 11 14.14 3.88 -2.59
N ASP A 12 13.03 3.71 -3.30
CA ASP A 12 11.70 3.64 -2.71
C ASP A 12 11.51 2.29 -1.99
N PRO A 13 11.33 2.28 -0.66
CA PRO A 13 11.16 1.04 0.10
C PRO A 13 9.94 0.23 -0.30
N ASP A 14 8.91 0.86 -0.86
CA ASP A 14 7.71 0.19 -1.35
C ASP A 14 7.98 -0.75 -2.55
N GLN A 15 9.12 -0.57 -3.22
CA GLN A 15 9.57 -1.40 -4.34
C GLN A 15 10.35 -2.63 -3.89
N ILE A 16 10.72 -2.71 -2.61
CA ILE A 16 11.50 -3.82 -2.06
C ILE A 16 10.55 -4.91 -1.57
N ASP A 17 10.72 -6.13 -2.08
CA ASP A 17 10.01 -7.28 -1.51
C ASP A 17 10.63 -7.64 -0.15
N PRO A 18 9.85 -7.66 0.94
CA PRO A 18 10.37 -8.04 2.26
C PRO A 18 11.06 -9.42 2.29
N ASN A 19 10.71 -10.31 1.37
CA ASN A 19 11.30 -11.65 1.28
C ASN A 19 12.77 -11.63 0.87
N ILE A 20 13.27 -10.56 0.23
CA ILE A 20 14.70 -10.43 -0.14
C ILE A 20 15.52 -9.69 0.91
N VAL A 21 14.88 -9.09 1.92
CA VAL A 21 15.57 -8.34 2.97
C VAL A 21 16.28 -9.29 3.92
N GLN A 22 17.56 -9.01 4.21
CA GLN A 22 18.37 -9.69 5.20
C GLN A 22 18.38 -8.95 6.53
N SER A 23 18.65 -7.64 6.50
CA SER A 23 18.63 -6.76 7.68
C SER A 23 18.12 -5.36 7.36
N ILE A 24 17.63 -4.68 8.38
CA ILE A 24 17.26 -3.27 8.34
C ILE A 24 17.93 -2.59 9.52
N ASP A 25 18.82 -1.64 9.22
CA ASP A 25 19.54 -0.86 10.23
C ASP A 25 19.08 0.60 10.17
N ILE A 26 18.75 1.17 11.33
CA ILE A 26 18.25 2.53 11.42
C ILE A 26 19.31 3.42 12.09
N LEU A 27 19.92 4.32 11.29
CA LEU A 27 20.91 5.28 11.73
C LEU A 27 20.21 6.58 12.16
N LYS A 28 20.14 6.82 13.45
CA LYS A 28 19.46 8.00 14.03
C LYS A 28 20.44 9.06 14.55
N ASP A 29 21.68 8.67 14.80
CA ASP A 29 22.73 9.56 15.33
C ASP A 29 23.43 10.31 14.21
N ALA A 30 23.87 11.53 14.53
CA ALA A 30 24.52 12.40 13.55
C ALA A 30 25.84 11.81 13.01
N THR A 31 26.54 11.01 13.82
CA THR A 31 27.83 10.41 13.41
C THR A 31 27.65 9.35 12.34
N SER A 32 26.71 8.39 12.54
CA SER A 32 26.47 7.32 11.57
C SER A 32 25.73 7.79 10.32
N SER A 33 24.90 8.83 10.43
CA SER A 33 24.18 9.40 9.28
C SER A 33 25.02 10.39 8.46
N SER A 34 26.17 10.88 9.01
CA SER A 34 27.03 11.91 8.36
C SER A 34 27.58 11.50 7.00
N ILE A 35 27.83 10.20 6.78
CA ILE A 35 28.29 9.65 5.50
C ILE A 35 27.32 9.90 4.33
N TYR A 36 26.04 10.15 4.65
CA TYR A 36 24.99 10.43 3.66
C TYR A 36 24.72 11.94 3.49
N GLY A 37 25.53 12.79 4.17
CA GLY A 37 25.44 14.24 4.09
C GLY A 37 24.10 14.82 4.56
N ALA A 38 23.72 15.97 4.03
CA ALA A 38 22.49 16.68 4.40
C ALA A 38 21.21 15.85 4.20
N ARG A 39 21.20 14.89 3.26
CA ARG A 39 20.06 13.99 3.03
C ARG A 39 19.82 13.04 4.20
N GLY A 40 20.85 12.73 4.98
CA GLY A 40 20.75 11.88 6.17
C GLY A 40 20.28 12.59 7.44
N ALA A 41 20.04 13.91 7.42
CA ALA A 41 19.70 14.71 8.60
C ALA A 41 18.45 14.24 9.37
N ASN A 42 17.48 13.62 8.67
CA ASN A 42 16.26 13.06 9.27
C ASN A 42 16.38 11.55 9.57
N GLY A 43 17.60 11.04 9.69
CA GLY A 43 17.92 9.63 9.86
C GLY A 43 17.99 8.87 8.53
N VAL A 44 18.69 7.74 8.56
CA VAL A 44 18.90 6.85 7.42
C VAL A 44 18.42 5.45 7.77
N VAL A 45 17.69 4.83 6.87
CA VAL A 45 17.30 3.42 6.93
C VAL A 45 18.13 2.66 5.91
N VAL A 46 19.03 1.82 6.40
CA VAL A 46 19.88 0.97 5.55
C VAL A 46 19.23 -0.40 5.47
N ILE A 47 18.93 -0.82 4.25
CA ILE A 47 18.36 -2.13 3.95
C ILE A 47 19.45 -2.94 3.26
N THR A 48 19.78 -4.08 3.84
CA THR A 48 20.70 -5.06 3.23
C THR A 48 19.87 -6.23 2.69
N THR A 49 20.08 -6.56 1.43
CA THR A 49 19.40 -7.70 0.81
C THR A 49 20.15 -9.00 1.05
N LYS A 50 19.44 -10.12 0.88
CA LYS A 50 20.00 -11.47 0.99
C LYS A 50 21.03 -11.69 -0.10
N GLU A 51 22.11 -12.35 0.26
CA GLU A 51 23.12 -12.84 -0.66
C GLU A 51 22.95 -14.34 -0.90
N GLY A 52 23.41 -14.82 -2.05
CA GLY A 52 23.48 -16.24 -2.35
C GLY A 52 24.53 -16.92 -1.47
N LYS A 53 24.22 -18.14 -1.03
CA LYS A 53 25.18 -18.96 -0.27
C LYS A 53 25.88 -19.92 -1.20
N LYS A 54 27.21 -20.07 -1.03
CA LYS A 54 28.04 -21.03 -1.79
C LYS A 54 27.54 -22.44 -1.57
N ASN A 55 27.59 -23.25 -2.60
CA ASN A 55 27.27 -24.68 -2.58
C ASN A 55 25.86 -25.01 -2.06
N THR A 56 24.93 -24.10 -2.26
CA THR A 56 23.54 -24.29 -1.89
C THR A 56 22.63 -23.93 -3.06
N THR A 57 21.43 -24.48 -3.05
CA THR A 57 20.35 -24.08 -3.96
C THR A 57 19.06 -24.09 -3.17
N ASN A 58 18.38 -22.96 -3.14
CA ASN A 58 17.09 -22.81 -2.48
C ASN A 58 16.12 -22.07 -3.39
N ILE A 59 14.95 -22.65 -3.57
CA ILE A 59 13.82 -22.01 -4.27
C ILE A 59 12.69 -21.88 -3.28
N SER A 60 12.14 -20.67 -3.14
CA SER A 60 11.01 -20.41 -2.27
C SER A 60 9.91 -19.66 -3.01
N TYR A 61 8.68 -20.09 -2.78
CA TYR A 61 7.49 -19.40 -3.26
C TYR A 61 6.65 -18.99 -2.05
N ASN A 62 6.35 -17.68 -1.98
CA ASN A 62 5.53 -17.11 -0.94
C ASN A 62 4.29 -16.48 -1.57
N THR A 63 3.14 -16.70 -0.94
CA THR A 63 1.90 -16.03 -1.31
C THR A 63 1.22 -15.43 -0.09
N VAL A 64 0.67 -14.24 -0.25
CA VAL A 64 -0.13 -13.56 0.76
C VAL A 64 -1.46 -13.23 0.11
N LEU A 65 -2.54 -13.69 0.74
CA LEU A 65 -3.91 -13.35 0.36
C LEU A 65 -4.52 -12.53 1.48
N SER A 66 -5.19 -11.44 1.14
CA SER A 66 -5.85 -10.59 2.12
C SER A 66 -7.21 -10.13 1.63
N ALA A 67 -8.14 -9.98 2.58
CA ALA A 67 -9.45 -9.40 2.34
C ALA A 67 -9.61 -8.19 3.28
N GLY A 68 -9.97 -7.06 2.71
CA GLY A 68 -10.22 -5.82 3.44
C GLY A 68 -11.67 -5.40 3.30
N THR A 69 -12.29 -4.99 4.39
CA THR A 69 -13.64 -4.44 4.41
C THR A 69 -13.64 -3.09 5.12
N LEU A 70 -14.67 -2.30 4.90
CA LEU A 70 -14.88 -1.08 5.68
C LEU A 70 -15.08 -1.46 7.15
N ALA A 71 -14.20 -0.97 8.03
CA ALA A 71 -14.23 -1.33 9.45
C ALA A 71 -15.46 -0.74 10.17
N ARG A 72 -15.91 0.45 9.77
CA ARG A 72 -17.09 1.12 10.34
C ARG A 72 -17.65 2.10 9.31
N LYS A 73 -18.98 2.10 9.18
CA LYS A 73 -19.71 3.15 8.49
C LYS A 73 -19.92 4.36 9.41
N VAL A 74 -20.01 5.52 8.82
CA VAL A 74 -20.46 6.72 9.53
C VAL A 74 -21.97 6.68 9.56
N ASP A 75 -22.56 6.89 10.75
CA ASP A 75 -24.02 7.02 10.88
C ASP A 75 -24.46 8.30 10.21
N VAL A 76 -25.22 8.18 9.14
CA VAL A 76 -25.81 9.30 8.39
C VAL A 76 -27.32 9.17 8.39
N LEU A 77 -28.01 10.29 8.20
CA LEU A 77 -29.46 10.29 8.10
C LEU A 77 -29.89 9.50 6.86
N ASN A 78 -30.92 8.68 7.01
CA ASN A 78 -31.65 8.10 5.88
C ASN A 78 -32.56 9.15 5.23
N ALA A 79 -33.22 8.81 4.12
CA ALA A 79 -34.04 9.76 3.37
C ALA A 79 -35.20 10.32 4.19
N GLU A 80 -35.84 9.52 5.06
CA GLU A 80 -36.93 9.96 5.91
C GLU A 80 -36.48 10.92 7.00
N GLU A 81 -35.38 10.59 7.68
CA GLU A 81 -34.77 11.45 8.71
C GLU A 81 -34.27 12.78 8.11
N ALA A 82 -33.65 12.72 6.93
CA ALA A 82 -33.23 13.90 6.19
C ALA A 82 -34.42 14.78 5.82
N LEU A 83 -35.54 14.19 5.39
CA LEU A 83 -36.78 14.91 5.11
C LEU A 83 -37.28 15.69 6.33
N ASP A 84 -37.30 15.06 7.50
CA ASP A 84 -37.77 15.70 8.71
C ASP A 84 -36.91 16.91 9.08
N VAL A 85 -35.59 16.78 8.94
CA VAL A 85 -34.66 17.91 9.13
C VAL A 85 -34.91 19.02 8.11
N PHE A 86 -35.10 18.70 6.82
CA PHE A 86 -35.35 19.67 5.77
C PHE A 86 -36.72 20.37 5.96
N LYS A 87 -37.77 19.65 6.34
CA LYS A 87 -39.08 20.25 6.64
C LYS A 87 -38.98 21.27 7.76
N ARG A 88 -38.33 20.89 8.86
CA ARG A 88 -38.13 21.82 9.99
C ARG A 88 -37.29 23.04 9.60
N ALA A 89 -36.24 22.86 8.81
CA ALA A 89 -35.42 23.97 8.33
C ALA A 89 -36.20 24.88 7.36
N TYR A 90 -37.05 24.31 6.50
CA TYR A 90 -37.90 25.06 5.57
C TYR A 90 -38.98 25.90 6.30
N GLU A 91 -39.63 25.27 7.28
CA GLU A 91 -40.65 25.94 8.13
C GLU A 91 -40.04 27.11 8.93
N ALA A 92 -38.79 26.94 9.42
CA ALA A 92 -38.10 27.97 10.20
C ALA A 92 -37.65 29.18 9.34
N GLN A 93 -37.35 28.96 8.05
CA GLN A 93 -36.87 30.02 7.13
C GLN A 93 -37.39 29.84 5.69
N PRO A 94 -38.66 30.11 5.44
CA PRO A 94 -39.27 29.99 4.12
C PRO A 94 -38.48 30.79 3.05
N GLY A 95 -38.19 30.16 1.92
CA GLY A 95 -37.52 30.78 0.79
C GLY A 95 -35.99 30.88 0.87
N ARG A 96 -35.35 30.37 1.95
CA ARG A 96 -33.89 30.30 2.07
C ARG A 96 -33.29 28.96 1.69
N ILE A 97 -34.10 27.92 1.56
CA ILE A 97 -33.63 26.59 1.13
C ILE A 97 -33.54 26.61 -0.39
N ALA A 98 -32.42 26.10 -0.89
CA ALA A 98 -32.23 25.95 -2.33
C ALA A 98 -33.34 25.06 -2.94
N PRO A 99 -33.87 25.39 -4.14
CA PRO A 99 -35.01 24.66 -4.73
C PRO A 99 -34.79 23.15 -4.91
N HIS A 100 -33.53 22.71 -5.05
CA HIS A 100 -33.20 21.30 -5.18
C HIS A 100 -33.28 20.52 -3.84
N LEU A 101 -33.33 21.24 -2.70
CA LEU A 101 -33.54 20.68 -1.37
C LEU A 101 -35.02 20.78 -0.93
N ASP A 102 -35.92 21.26 -1.80
CA ASP A 102 -37.34 21.27 -1.51
C ASP A 102 -37.83 19.81 -1.35
N PRO A 103 -38.49 19.49 -0.22
CA PRO A 103 -39.03 18.16 0.03
C PRO A 103 -39.88 17.58 -1.10
N SER A 104 -40.64 18.44 -1.83
CA SER A 104 -41.45 18.03 -2.97
C SER A 104 -40.65 17.43 -4.12
N ASN A 105 -39.38 17.79 -4.26
CA ASN A 105 -38.47 17.26 -5.25
C ASN A 105 -37.84 15.91 -4.84
N MET A 106 -37.83 15.62 -3.54
CA MET A 106 -37.16 14.46 -2.95
C MET A 106 -38.08 13.27 -2.73
N PHE A 107 -39.39 13.50 -2.72
CA PHE A 107 -40.40 12.50 -2.40
C PHE A 107 -41.45 12.35 -3.50
N ASN A 108 -42.01 11.15 -3.57
CA ASN A 108 -43.15 10.82 -4.40
C ASN A 108 -44.45 11.40 -3.77
N PRO A 109 -45.56 11.51 -4.54
CA PRO A 109 -46.85 11.97 -4.01
C PRO A 109 -47.42 11.10 -2.87
N ASP A 110 -47.00 9.83 -2.78
CA ASP A 110 -47.39 8.89 -1.73
C ASP A 110 -46.53 9.05 -0.46
N GLY A 111 -45.57 9.98 -0.44
CA GLY A 111 -44.69 10.25 0.71
C GLY A 111 -43.46 9.35 0.78
N THR A 112 -43.26 8.43 -0.17
CA THR A 112 -42.04 7.62 -0.22
C THR A 112 -40.86 8.42 -0.80
N PRO A 113 -39.62 8.21 -0.32
CA PRO A 113 -38.47 8.87 -0.88
C PRO A 113 -38.23 8.44 -2.33
N LYS A 114 -37.89 9.37 -3.21
CA LYS A 114 -37.49 9.04 -4.60
C LYS A 114 -36.16 8.31 -4.66
N TYR A 115 -35.27 8.62 -3.71
CA TYR A 115 -33.93 8.05 -3.60
C TYR A 115 -33.61 7.85 -2.12
N ASP A 116 -33.19 6.63 -1.76
CA ASP A 116 -32.68 6.28 -0.43
C ASP A 116 -31.44 5.41 -0.62
N THR A 117 -30.38 6.02 -1.13
CA THR A 117 -29.15 5.30 -1.49
C THR A 117 -28.14 5.42 -0.36
N ASP A 118 -27.73 4.27 0.22
CA ASP A 118 -26.54 4.22 1.06
C ASP A 118 -25.29 4.39 0.19
N TRP A 119 -24.82 5.62 0.11
CA TRP A 119 -23.64 5.98 -0.69
C TRP A 119 -22.37 5.34 -0.16
N GLN A 120 -22.28 5.03 1.13
CA GLN A 120 -21.13 4.33 1.68
C GLN A 120 -21.06 2.89 1.14
N ASP A 121 -22.19 2.20 1.07
CA ASP A 121 -22.24 0.88 0.44
C ASP A 121 -22.06 0.94 -1.06
N ALA A 122 -22.65 1.95 -1.71
CA ALA A 122 -22.57 2.09 -3.16
C ALA A 122 -21.15 2.31 -3.68
N VAL A 123 -20.25 2.91 -2.87
CA VAL A 123 -18.86 3.22 -3.27
C VAL A 123 -17.82 2.30 -2.65
N THR A 124 -18.22 1.36 -1.77
CA THR A 124 -17.31 0.43 -1.10
C THR A 124 -17.56 -1.01 -1.52
N ARG A 125 -16.53 -1.82 -1.32
CA ARG A 125 -16.57 -3.27 -1.56
C ARG A 125 -15.69 -4.02 -0.57
N THR A 126 -15.87 -5.33 -0.50
CA THR A 126 -14.83 -6.22 0.04
C THR A 126 -13.68 -6.27 -0.96
N ALA A 127 -12.51 -5.80 -0.55
CA ALA A 127 -11.31 -5.76 -1.37
C ALA A 127 -10.51 -7.05 -1.19
N PHE A 128 -10.26 -7.78 -2.27
CA PHE A 128 -9.37 -8.95 -2.26
C PHE A 128 -8.03 -8.56 -2.87
N SER A 129 -6.97 -8.72 -2.08
CA SER A 129 -5.61 -8.44 -2.52
C SER A 129 -4.77 -9.71 -2.47
N HIS A 130 -3.82 -9.82 -3.37
CA HIS A 130 -2.89 -10.95 -3.38
C HIS A 130 -1.47 -10.50 -3.75
N GLN A 131 -0.52 -11.21 -3.18
CA GLN A 131 0.90 -11.06 -3.49
C GLN A 131 1.51 -12.43 -3.72
N HIS A 132 2.34 -12.54 -4.74
CA HIS A 132 3.11 -13.74 -5.08
C HIS A 132 4.57 -13.34 -5.19
N SER A 133 5.46 -14.12 -4.58
CA SER A 133 6.90 -13.90 -4.62
C SER A 133 7.60 -15.21 -4.84
N LEU A 134 8.39 -15.31 -5.90
CA LEU A 134 9.25 -16.42 -6.23
C LEU A 134 10.70 -15.99 -6.05
N SER A 135 11.42 -16.66 -5.17
CA SER A 135 12.83 -16.39 -4.90
C SER A 135 13.67 -17.61 -5.19
N PHE A 136 14.80 -17.37 -5.81
CA PHE A 136 15.91 -18.30 -5.98
C PHE A 136 17.12 -17.77 -5.23
N SER A 137 17.81 -18.61 -4.49
CA SER A 137 19.14 -18.28 -3.94
C SER A 137 20.03 -19.50 -4.02
N GLY A 138 21.26 -19.28 -4.43
CA GLY A 138 22.22 -20.39 -4.54
C GLY A 138 23.57 -19.94 -5.02
N GLY A 139 24.47 -20.89 -5.21
CA GLY A 139 25.78 -20.61 -5.75
C GLY A 139 26.71 -21.80 -5.79
N SER A 140 27.79 -21.62 -6.51
CA SER A 140 28.98 -22.48 -6.53
C SER A 140 30.11 -21.90 -5.66
N ASP A 141 31.28 -22.47 -5.68
CA ASP A 141 32.46 -21.96 -4.95
C ASP A 141 32.83 -20.52 -5.39
N LYS A 142 32.59 -20.17 -6.65
CA LYS A 142 33.02 -18.90 -7.24
C LYS A 142 31.88 -17.93 -7.59
N LEU A 143 30.66 -18.43 -7.67
CA LEU A 143 29.51 -17.63 -8.08
C LEU A 143 28.39 -17.83 -7.07
N THR A 144 27.82 -16.74 -6.58
CA THR A 144 26.60 -16.74 -5.79
C THR A 144 25.54 -15.89 -6.46
N ALA A 145 24.29 -16.27 -6.34
CA ALA A 145 23.21 -15.51 -6.94
C ALA A 145 21.95 -15.55 -6.05
N VAL A 146 21.24 -14.43 -6.01
CA VAL A 146 19.86 -14.34 -5.54
C VAL A 146 19.04 -13.69 -6.63
N ALA A 147 17.92 -14.28 -6.95
CA ALA A 147 16.92 -13.70 -7.84
C ALA A 147 15.55 -13.75 -7.17
N ASN A 148 14.77 -12.68 -7.33
CA ASN A 148 13.40 -12.62 -6.85
C ASN A 148 12.51 -11.97 -7.90
N VAL A 149 11.32 -12.50 -8.08
CA VAL A 149 10.25 -11.88 -8.85
C VAL A 149 9.01 -11.85 -7.97
N SER A 150 8.44 -10.68 -7.77
CA SER A 150 7.22 -10.52 -6.99
C SER A 150 6.16 -9.74 -7.77
N TYR A 151 4.94 -10.23 -7.68
CA TYR A 151 3.75 -9.58 -8.21
C TYR A 151 2.78 -9.30 -7.04
N LYS A 152 2.27 -8.08 -7.00
CA LYS A 152 1.35 -7.61 -5.96
C LYS A 152 0.17 -6.91 -6.62
N ASP A 153 -1.05 -7.36 -6.33
CA ASP A 153 -2.31 -6.69 -6.68
C ASP A 153 -3.01 -6.32 -5.37
N ASN A 154 -2.94 -5.04 -5.02
CA ASN A 154 -3.64 -4.48 -3.88
C ASN A 154 -4.90 -3.79 -4.36
N GLN A 155 -6.05 -4.31 -3.95
CA GLN A 155 -7.33 -3.65 -4.18
C GLN A 155 -7.72 -2.81 -2.97
N GLY A 156 -8.25 -1.61 -3.22
CA GLY A 156 -8.82 -0.77 -2.17
C GLY A 156 -10.28 -1.09 -1.90
N ILE A 157 -10.72 -0.76 -0.69
CA ILE A 157 -12.13 -0.92 -0.27
C ILE A 157 -13.07 0.05 -1.00
N MET A 158 -12.57 1.15 -1.56
CA MET A 158 -13.34 1.98 -2.48
C MET A 158 -13.30 1.37 -3.88
N LEU A 159 -14.42 1.45 -4.59
CA LEU A 159 -14.50 1.02 -5.98
C LEU A 159 -13.44 1.72 -6.84
N GLU A 160 -12.95 1.04 -7.86
CA GLU A 160 -11.94 1.53 -8.82
C GLU A 160 -10.59 1.94 -8.22
N THR A 161 -10.32 1.62 -6.94
CA THR A 161 -9.01 1.84 -6.33
C THR A 161 -8.18 0.56 -6.30
N TYR A 162 -6.98 0.61 -6.88
CA TYR A 162 -6.05 -0.52 -6.88
C TYR A 162 -4.61 -0.06 -7.08
N LYS A 163 -3.65 -0.89 -6.67
CA LYS A 163 -2.22 -0.72 -6.95
C LYS A 163 -1.63 -2.05 -7.37
N ARG A 164 -1.14 -2.15 -8.60
CA ARG A 164 -0.45 -3.33 -9.14
C ARG A 164 1.03 -3.05 -9.26
N GLN A 165 1.85 -3.99 -8.81
CA GLN A 165 3.30 -3.87 -8.86
C GLN A 165 3.91 -5.20 -9.30
N LEU A 166 4.88 -5.12 -10.20
CA LEU A 166 5.75 -6.23 -10.57
C LEU A 166 7.18 -5.79 -10.28
N ASN A 167 7.87 -6.49 -9.39
CA ASN A 167 9.25 -6.23 -9.04
C ASN A 167 10.11 -7.43 -9.42
N ALA A 168 11.30 -7.16 -9.94
CA ALA A 168 12.32 -8.16 -10.17
C ALA A 168 13.64 -7.67 -9.56
N PHE A 169 14.29 -8.57 -8.86
CA PHE A 169 15.57 -8.31 -8.19
C PHE A 169 16.55 -9.42 -8.54
N ILE A 170 17.78 -9.05 -8.84
CA ILE A 170 18.88 -9.98 -9.05
C ILE A 170 20.12 -9.41 -8.37
N ASN A 171 20.76 -10.24 -7.55
CA ASN A 171 22.05 -9.94 -6.95
C ASN A 171 22.99 -11.11 -7.28
N VAL A 172 24.17 -10.80 -7.83
CA VAL A 172 25.17 -11.80 -8.22
C VAL A 172 26.52 -11.39 -7.63
N GLY A 173 27.06 -12.28 -6.82
CA GLY A 173 28.43 -12.17 -6.32
C GLY A 173 29.37 -13.09 -7.08
N TRP A 174 30.51 -12.61 -7.54
CA TRP A 174 31.50 -13.39 -8.26
C TRP A 174 32.89 -13.21 -7.66
N ASP A 175 33.48 -14.31 -7.20
CA ASP A 175 34.85 -14.37 -6.72
C ASP A 175 35.78 -14.68 -7.91
N LEU A 176 36.31 -13.64 -8.55
CA LEU A 176 37.21 -13.77 -9.71
C LEU A 176 38.54 -14.38 -9.32
N ILE A 177 39.12 -13.94 -8.23
CA ILE A 177 40.36 -14.39 -7.62
C ILE A 177 40.25 -14.28 -6.11
N GLU A 178 41.10 -15.02 -5.35
CA GLU A 178 41.00 -15.11 -3.87
C GLU A 178 40.99 -13.78 -3.11
N TRP A 179 41.44 -12.70 -3.72
CA TRP A 179 41.52 -11.35 -3.13
C TRP A 179 40.64 -10.30 -3.81
N PHE A 180 39.79 -10.65 -4.80
CA PHE A 180 38.93 -9.72 -5.52
C PHE A 180 37.49 -10.24 -5.64
N HIS A 181 36.59 -9.58 -4.95
CA HIS A 181 35.13 -9.81 -4.99
C HIS A 181 34.43 -8.70 -5.78
N LEU A 182 33.48 -9.06 -6.59
CA LEU A 182 32.60 -8.16 -7.35
C LEU A 182 31.15 -8.39 -6.93
#